data_0c69689f8e150c304c20987c9d0c81bb
#
_entry.id   0c69689f8e150c304c20987c9d0c81bb
#
_cell.length_a   1.000
_cell.length_b   1.000
_cell.length_c   1.000
_cell.angle_alpha   90.00
_cell.angle_beta   90.00
_cell.angle_gamma   90.00
#
_symmetry.space_group_name_H-M   'P 1'
#
loop_
_entity.id
_entity.type
_entity.pdbx_description
1 polymer ?
#
loop_
_entity_poly.entity_id
_entity_poly.type
_entity_poly.pdbx_seq_one_letter_code
_entity_poly.pdbx_strand_id
1 'polypeptide(L)'
;MVGILQADIFTNKTALITGAASGIGRGLALNAAKLQMNVVLMDLNKDGLSETHSLMADCSSMIIQCDVSNLEDFSKAKEQIESEFGTVHFLFNNAGIFLEGRAWKADQKNWQRIIDVNLMSVIYGLNLFVDEMVASQERCHIINTSSMAGIIVG
;
A
#
# COMPACT_ATOMS: atom_id res chain seq x y z
N MET A 1 23.24 -2.67 21.33
CA MET A 1 23.57 -3.59 20.21
C MET A 1 22.37 -4.14 19.45
N VAL A 2 21.13 -3.94 19.90
CA VAL A 2 19.89 -4.40 19.21
C VAL A 2 19.44 -3.44 18.08
N GLY A 3 19.83 -2.17 18.13
CA GLY A 3 19.37 -1.16 17.16
C GLY A 3 20.08 -1.16 15.79
N ILE A 4 21.30 -1.68 15.71
CA ILE A 4 22.10 -1.63 14.46
C ILE A 4 21.72 -2.76 13.48
N LEU A 5 21.30 -3.92 14.01
CA LEU A 5 20.89 -5.07 13.18
C LEU A 5 19.51 -4.90 12.51
N GLN A 6 18.65 -4.00 13.02
CA GLN A 6 17.34 -3.73 12.44
C GLN A 6 17.37 -2.77 11.24
N ALA A 7 18.32 -1.85 11.19
CA ALA A 7 18.44 -0.90 10.08
C ALA A 7 18.81 -1.62 8.77
N ASP A 8 19.73 -2.57 8.81
CA ASP A 8 20.22 -3.28 7.60
C ASP A 8 19.14 -4.09 6.87
N ILE A 9 18.09 -4.53 7.58
CA ILE A 9 17.01 -5.34 6.96
C ILE A 9 16.10 -4.50 6.05
N PHE A 10 15.95 -3.21 6.35
CA PHE A 10 15.02 -2.31 5.67
C PHE A 10 15.69 -1.37 4.69
N THR A 11 16.96 -1.00 4.94
CA THR A 11 17.69 -0.01 4.13
C THR A 11 17.72 -0.42 2.67
N ASN A 12 17.33 0.50 1.79
CA ASN A 12 17.22 0.31 0.33
C ASN A 12 16.22 -0.76 -0.12
N LYS A 13 15.39 -1.30 0.79
CA LYS A 13 14.27 -2.16 0.40
C LYS A 13 13.07 -1.32 -0.01
N THR A 14 12.32 -1.76 -1.00
CA THR A 14 11.18 -1.02 -1.54
C THR A 14 9.90 -1.37 -0.80
N ALA A 15 9.25 -0.36 -0.24
CA ALA A 15 7.93 -0.46 0.38
C ALA A 15 6.87 0.20 -0.51
N LEU A 16 5.92 -0.58 -1.02
CA LEU A 16 4.72 -0.09 -1.69
C LEU A 16 3.58 0.00 -0.69
N ILE A 17 3.01 1.19 -0.53
CA ILE A 17 1.94 1.45 0.45
C ILE A 17 0.72 2.00 -0.29
N THR A 18 -0.35 1.21 -0.35
CA THR A 18 -1.64 1.66 -0.88
C THR A 18 -2.43 2.39 0.21
N GLY A 19 -3.22 3.40 -0.17
CA GLY A 19 -3.90 4.26 0.80
C GLY A 19 -2.96 5.17 1.58
N ALA A 20 -1.87 5.61 0.95
CA ALA A 20 -0.79 6.36 1.60
C ALA A 20 -1.09 7.85 1.84
N ALA A 21 -2.20 8.36 1.31
CA ALA A 21 -2.55 9.78 1.44
C ALA A 21 -2.93 10.20 2.86
N SER A 22 -3.32 9.28 3.73
CA SER A 22 -3.80 9.60 5.08
C SER A 22 -3.67 8.44 6.06
N GLY A 23 -4.03 8.69 7.32
CA GLY A 23 -4.27 7.67 8.35
C GLY A 23 -3.12 6.67 8.53
N ILE A 24 -3.46 5.39 8.52
CA ILE A 24 -2.51 4.28 8.73
C ILE A 24 -1.48 4.25 7.59
N GLY A 25 -1.89 4.40 6.34
CA GLY A 25 -0.97 4.39 5.19
C GLY A 25 0.08 5.50 5.26
N ARG A 26 -0.32 6.72 5.65
CA ARG A 26 0.62 7.83 5.92
C ARG A 26 1.60 7.44 7.04
N GLY A 27 1.09 6.89 8.15
CA GLY A 27 1.93 6.46 9.26
C GLY A 27 2.96 5.40 8.86
N LEU A 28 2.57 4.44 8.02
CA LEU A 28 3.47 3.43 7.46
C LEU A 28 4.56 4.07 6.59
N ALA A 29 4.18 5.01 5.70
CA ALA A 29 5.10 5.71 4.82
C ALA A 29 6.16 6.51 5.60
N LEU A 30 5.73 7.27 6.63
CA LEU A 30 6.65 8.03 7.48
C LEU A 30 7.64 7.12 8.22
N ASN A 31 7.20 5.94 8.66
CA ASN A 31 8.09 4.99 9.33
C ASN A 31 9.04 4.29 8.33
N ALA A 32 8.55 3.89 7.15
CA ALA A 32 9.40 3.33 6.10
C ALA A 32 10.52 4.30 5.68
N ALA A 33 10.20 5.59 5.52
CA ALA A 33 11.19 6.63 5.24
C ALA A 33 12.27 6.75 6.33
N LYS A 34 11.88 6.72 7.61
CA LYS A 34 12.84 6.73 8.75
C LYS A 34 13.76 5.50 8.74
N LEU A 35 13.33 4.39 8.20
CA LEU A 35 14.11 3.17 8.04
C LEU A 35 14.96 3.16 6.77
N GLN A 36 15.01 4.29 6.05
CA GLN A 36 15.76 4.46 4.80
C GLN A 36 15.36 3.46 3.72
N MET A 37 14.07 3.15 3.65
CA MET A 37 13.48 2.37 2.56
C MET A 37 13.26 3.26 1.33
N ASN A 38 13.18 2.65 0.15
CA ASN A 38 12.55 3.28 -1.01
C ASN A 38 11.04 3.22 -0.79
N VAL A 39 10.35 4.36 -0.85
CA VAL A 39 8.93 4.43 -0.47
C VAL A 39 8.06 4.79 -1.67
N VAL A 40 7.15 3.90 -2.04
CA VAL A 40 6.12 4.16 -3.05
C VAL A 40 4.82 4.50 -2.35
N LEU A 41 4.40 5.76 -2.52
CA LEU A 41 3.15 6.30 -1.99
C LEU A 41 2.06 6.16 -3.06
N MET A 42 1.05 5.35 -2.82
CA MET A 42 -0.04 5.11 -3.76
C MET A 42 -1.39 5.41 -3.13
N ASP A 43 -2.17 6.25 -3.79
CA ASP A 43 -3.54 6.62 -3.38
C ASP A 43 -4.29 7.26 -4.55
N LEU A 44 -5.61 7.32 -4.46
CA LEU A 44 -6.44 8.09 -5.38
C LEU A 44 -6.33 9.62 -5.13
N ASN A 45 -6.07 10.02 -3.88
CA ASN A 45 -5.98 11.41 -3.43
C ASN A 45 -4.56 11.97 -3.60
N LYS A 46 -4.32 12.63 -4.73
CA LYS A 46 -3.02 13.22 -5.08
C LYS A 46 -2.54 14.27 -4.07
N ASP A 47 -3.43 15.12 -3.58
CA ASP A 47 -3.06 16.18 -2.64
C ASP A 47 -2.62 15.59 -1.31
N GLY A 48 -3.34 14.58 -0.80
CA GLY A 48 -2.96 13.85 0.39
C GLY A 48 -1.63 13.09 0.25
N LEU A 49 -1.32 12.56 -0.95
CA LEU A 49 -0.01 11.97 -1.24
C LEU A 49 1.11 13.01 -1.17
N SER A 50 0.91 14.18 -1.73
CA SER A 50 1.87 15.30 -1.70
C SER A 50 2.11 15.76 -0.26
N GLU A 51 1.06 15.85 0.55
CA GLU A 51 1.17 16.16 1.97
C GLU A 51 1.98 15.08 2.72
N THR A 52 1.65 13.80 2.52
CA THR A 52 2.39 12.69 3.13
C THR A 52 3.86 12.73 2.78
N HIS A 53 4.19 12.95 1.51
CA HIS A 53 5.56 13.06 1.03
C HIS A 53 6.31 14.21 1.70
N SER A 54 5.67 15.37 1.86
CA SER A 54 6.31 16.55 2.51
C SER A 54 6.65 16.33 3.98
N LEU A 55 5.98 15.36 4.63
CA LEU A 55 6.20 15.01 6.03
C LEU A 55 7.24 13.89 6.23
N MET A 56 7.68 13.24 5.14
CA MET A 56 8.63 12.14 5.21
C MET A 56 10.05 12.62 5.52
N ALA A 57 10.84 11.75 6.15
CA ALA A 57 12.28 11.90 6.19
C ALA A 57 12.87 11.78 4.77
N ASP A 58 14.04 12.34 4.56
CA ASP A 58 14.73 12.25 3.27
C ASP A 58 15.05 10.79 2.93
N CYS A 59 14.46 10.30 1.84
CA CYS A 59 14.63 8.95 1.31
C CYS A 59 14.25 8.92 -0.16
N SER A 60 14.67 7.87 -0.88
CA SER A 60 14.17 7.63 -2.23
C SER A 60 12.67 7.33 -2.20
N SER A 61 11.88 8.10 -2.96
CA SER A 61 10.43 7.93 -2.93
C SER A 61 9.76 8.28 -4.26
N MET A 62 8.59 7.67 -4.49
CA MET A 62 7.75 7.87 -5.65
C MET A 62 6.31 8.11 -5.23
N ILE A 63 5.63 9.05 -5.88
CA ILE A 63 4.20 9.31 -5.70
C ILE A 63 3.46 8.79 -6.93
N ILE A 64 2.48 7.92 -6.73
CA ILE A 64 1.63 7.39 -7.80
C ILE A 64 0.17 7.63 -7.46
N GLN A 65 -0.50 8.45 -8.24
CA GLN A 65 -1.96 8.53 -8.19
C GLN A 65 -2.55 7.31 -8.91
N CYS A 66 -3.26 6.45 -8.18
CA CYS A 66 -3.78 5.19 -8.69
C CYS A 66 -5.10 4.83 -8.02
N ASP A 67 -6.05 4.38 -8.80
CA ASP A 67 -7.23 3.68 -8.29
C ASP A 67 -6.92 2.18 -8.18
N VAL A 68 -6.66 1.72 -6.97
CA VAL A 68 -6.33 0.30 -6.71
C VAL A 68 -7.47 -0.67 -7.04
N SER A 69 -8.70 -0.19 -7.18
CA SER A 69 -9.86 -0.98 -7.63
C SER A 69 -9.87 -1.20 -9.15
N ASN A 70 -9.04 -0.46 -9.88
CA ASN A 70 -8.85 -0.60 -11.32
C ASN A 70 -7.56 -1.37 -11.62
N LEU A 71 -7.68 -2.60 -12.13
CA LEU A 71 -6.53 -3.46 -12.43
C LEU A 71 -5.57 -2.83 -13.45
N GLU A 72 -6.09 -2.11 -14.45
CA GLU A 72 -5.25 -1.48 -15.47
C GLU A 72 -4.40 -0.34 -14.89
N ASP A 73 -4.99 0.48 -14.02
CA ASP A 73 -4.26 1.54 -13.32
C ASP A 73 -3.18 0.97 -12.40
N PHE A 74 -3.51 -0.11 -11.67
CA PHE A 74 -2.56 -0.77 -10.79
C PHE A 74 -1.42 -1.46 -11.56
N SER A 75 -1.72 -2.05 -12.72
CA SER A 75 -0.70 -2.61 -13.62
C SER A 75 0.27 -1.55 -14.14
N LYS A 76 -0.23 -0.39 -14.57
CA LYS A 76 0.61 0.73 -15.00
C LYS A 76 1.48 1.26 -13.85
N ALA A 77 0.94 1.29 -12.65
CA ALA A 77 1.70 1.67 -11.46
C ALA A 77 2.84 0.67 -11.18
N LYS A 78 2.58 -0.64 -11.31
CA LYS A 78 3.60 -1.68 -11.19
C LYS A 78 4.77 -1.44 -12.14
N GLU A 79 4.50 -1.23 -13.43
CA GLU A 79 5.54 -0.98 -14.44
C GLU A 79 6.44 0.21 -14.07
N GLN A 80 5.87 1.30 -13.53
CA GLN A 80 6.63 2.46 -13.07
C GLN A 80 7.52 2.11 -11.87
N ILE A 81 6.98 1.36 -10.91
CA ILE A 81 7.70 0.94 -9.70
C ILE A 81 8.90 0.05 -10.07
N GLU A 82 8.67 -0.92 -10.93
CA GLU A 82 9.72 -1.84 -11.38
C GLU A 82 10.84 -1.14 -12.15
N SER A 83 10.48 -0.17 -12.98
CA SER A 83 11.45 0.62 -13.72
C SER A 83 12.36 1.46 -12.82
N GLU A 84 11.85 1.97 -11.69
CA GLU A 84 12.58 2.86 -10.79
C GLU A 84 13.28 2.12 -9.66
N PHE A 85 12.59 1.17 -9.03
CA PHE A 85 13.03 0.52 -7.80
C PHE A 85 13.23 -1.00 -7.92
N GLY A 86 12.86 -1.60 -9.05
CA GLY A 86 12.89 -3.05 -9.19
C GLY A 86 11.87 -3.74 -8.29
N THR A 87 12.31 -4.76 -7.56
CA THR A 87 11.44 -5.58 -6.71
C THR A 87 10.80 -4.79 -5.57
N VAL A 88 9.50 -4.97 -5.38
CA VAL A 88 8.79 -4.56 -4.15
C VAL A 88 9.07 -5.59 -3.06
N HIS A 89 9.70 -5.16 -1.96
CA HIS A 89 10.03 -6.03 -0.84
C HIS A 89 8.94 -6.06 0.24
N PHE A 90 8.24 -4.95 0.41
CA PHE A 90 7.15 -4.81 1.38
C PHE A 90 5.91 -4.27 0.65
N LEU A 91 4.91 -5.14 0.47
CA LEU A 91 3.63 -4.77 -0.11
C LEU A 91 2.62 -4.53 1.01
N PHE A 92 2.24 -3.28 1.24
CA PHE A 92 1.20 -2.90 2.18
C PHE A 92 -0.13 -2.69 1.43
N ASN A 93 -0.96 -3.72 1.40
CA ASN A 93 -2.35 -3.63 0.96
C ASN A 93 -3.16 -2.97 2.09
N ASN A 94 -3.16 -1.64 2.09
CA ASN A 94 -3.74 -0.85 3.18
C ASN A 94 -4.90 0.04 2.70
N ALA A 95 -5.01 0.31 1.40
CA ALA A 95 -6.15 1.05 0.86
C ALA A 95 -7.47 0.38 1.25
N GLY A 96 -8.41 1.18 1.72
CA GLY A 96 -9.71 0.69 2.12
C GLY A 96 -10.70 1.83 2.29
N ILE A 97 -11.97 1.53 2.09
CA ILE A 97 -13.09 2.46 2.28
C ILE A 97 -14.11 1.88 3.24
N PHE A 98 -14.83 2.77 3.88
CA PHE A 98 -15.97 2.44 4.73
C PHE A 98 -17.20 3.19 4.22
N LEU A 99 -18.36 2.51 4.22
CA LEU A 99 -19.64 3.13 3.93
C LEU A 99 -20.52 3.05 5.17
N GLU A 100 -20.97 4.20 5.62
CA GLU A 100 -21.89 4.28 6.75
C GLU A 100 -23.29 3.81 6.37
N GLY A 101 -23.97 3.18 7.31
CA GLY A 101 -25.38 2.82 7.17
C GLY A 101 -25.66 1.34 7.43
N ARG A 102 -26.95 1.00 7.23
CA ARG A 102 -27.39 -0.39 7.40
C ARG A 102 -27.05 -1.18 6.14
N ALA A 103 -26.29 -2.27 6.27
CA ALA A 103 -25.82 -3.10 5.15
C ALA A 103 -26.95 -3.50 4.17
N TRP A 104 -28.13 -3.87 4.70
CA TRP A 104 -29.29 -4.26 3.87
C TRP A 104 -30.02 -3.07 3.20
N LYS A 105 -29.57 -1.85 3.43
CA LYS A 105 -30.07 -0.63 2.77
C LYS A 105 -29.08 -0.09 1.73
N ALA A 106 -27.85 -0.57 1.73
CA ALA A 106 -26.87 -0.18 0.74
C ALA A 106 -27.25 -0.71 -0.66
N ASP A 107 -27.12 0.15 -1.65
CA ASP A 107 -27.34 -0.25 -3.04
C ASP A 107 -26.22 -1.14 -3.59
N GLN A 108 -26.48 -1.78 -4.72
CA GLN A 108 -25.53 -2.69 -5.34
C GLN A 108 -24.22 -1.99 -5.74
N LYS A 109 -24.26 -0.73 -6.16
CA LYS A 109 -23.09 0.05 -6.56
C LYS A 109 -22.15 0.30 -5.37
N ASN A 110 -22.74 0.62 -4.22
CA ASN A 110 -21.97 0.81 -2.98
C ASN A 110 -21.34 -0.51 -2.49
N TRP A 111 -22.07 -1.62 -2.57
CA TRP A 111 -21.50 -2.94 -2.30
C TRP A 111 -20.35 -3.28 -3.22
N GLN A 112 -20.54 -3.09 -4.53
CA GLN A 112 -19.48 -3.36 -5.50
C GLN A 112 -18.23 -2.54 -5.20
N ARG A 113 -18.39 -1.25 -4.93
CA ARG A 113 -17.26 -0.35 -4.61
C ARG A 113 -16.47 -0.82 -3.37
N ILE A 114 -17.15 -1.27 -2.30
CA ILE A 114 -16.47 -1.80 -1.12
C ILE A 114 -15.67 -3.05 -1.47
N ILE A 115 -16.28 -3.97 -2.22
CA ILE A 115 -15.61 -5.21 -2.65
C ILE A 115 -14.41 -4.89 -3.52
N ASP A 116 -14.55 -4.00 -4.48
CA ASP A 116 -13.48 -3.65 -5.42
C ASP A 116 -12.28 -3.01 -4.69
N VAL A 117 -12.54 -2.11 -3.74
CA VAL A 117 -11.46 -1.45 -3.01
C VAL A 117 -10.90 -2.32 -1.88
N ASN A 118 -11.74 -2.98 -1.05
CA ASN A 118 -11.25 -3.63 0.16
C ASN A 118 -10.81 -5.09 -0.06
N LEU A 119 -11.26 -5.73 -1.16
CA LEU A 119 -10.96 -7.13 -1.47
C LEU A 119 -10.22 -7.28 -2.79
N MET A 120 -10.80 -6.78 -3.89
CA MET A 120 -10.21 -6.99 -5.21
C MET A 120 -8.85 -6.30 -5.34
N SER A 121 -8.66 -5.12 -4.74
CA SER A 121 -7.35 -4.45 -4.73
C SER A 121 -6.25 -5.30 -4.08
N VAL A 122 -6.58 -6.03 -3.00
CA VAL A 122 -5.64 -6.95 -2.36
C VAL A 122 -5.29 -8.11 -3.30
N ILE A 123 -6.30 -8.69 -3.97
CA ILE A 123 -6.09 -9.76 -4.95
C ILE A 123 -5.23 -9.26 -6.12
N TYR A 124 -5.48 -8.05 -6.63
CA TYR A 124 -4.66 -7.44 -7.68
C TYR A 124 -3.22 -7.21 -7.22
N GLY A 125 -3.02 -6.69 -6.00
CA GLY A 125 -1.68 -6.53 -5.42
C GLY A 125 -0.92 -7.85 -5.35
N LEU A 126 -1.57 -8.92 -4.91
CA LEU A 126 -0.97 -10.26 -4.89
C LEU A 126 -0.59 -10.73 -6.30
N ASN A 127 -1.53 -10.66 -7.25
CA ASN A 127 -1.31 -11.12 -8.63
C ASN A 127 -0.22 -10.32 -9.36
N LEU A 128 -0.07 -9.04 -9.04
CA LEU A 128 0.89 -8.18 -9.72
C LEU A 128 2.31 -8.32 -9.17
N PHE A 129 2.50 -8.57 -7.88
CA PHE A 129 3.83 -8.45 -7.26
C PHE A 129 4.42 -9.76 -6.74
N VAL A 130 3.62 -10.80 -6.44
CA VAL A 130 4.11 -11.99 -5.72
C VAL A 130 5.12 -12.78 -6.54
N ASP A 131 4.90 -12.97 -7.84
CA ASP A 131 5.81 -13.75 -8.67
C ASP A 131 7.22 -13.16 -8.71
N GLU A 132 7.33 -11.84 -8.75
CA GLU A 132 8.61 -11.14 -8.72
C GLU A 132 9.24 -11.11 -7.33
N MET A 133 8.43 -10.97 -6.28
CA MET A 133 8.90 -11.12 -4.90
C MET A 133 9.53 -12.50 -4.69
N VAL A 134 8.92 -13.56 -5.21
CA VAL A 134 9.46 -14.93 -5.14
C VAL A 134 10.71 -15.07 -6.01
N ALA A 135 10.69 -14.55 -7.24
CA ALA A 135 11.80 -14.64 -8.17
C ALA A 135 13.06 -13.89 -7.69
N SER A 136 12.90 -12.83 -6.91
CA SER A 136 14.02 -12.05 -6.35
C SER A 136 14.89 -12.86 -5.39
N GLN A 137 14.36 -13.92 -4.78
CA GLN A 137 15.01 -14.70 -3.71
C GLN A 137 15.42 -13.85 -2.49
N GLU A 138 14.89 -12.64 -2.38
CA GLU A 138 15.11 -11.74 -1.25
C GLU A 138 14.00 -11.92 -0.18
N ARG A 139 14.23 -11.33 0.99
CA ARG A 139 13.18 -11.31 2.02
C ARG A 139 12.11 -10.31 1.64
N CYS A 140 10.93 -10.82 1.34
CA CYS A 140 9.75 -10.02 1.02
C CYS A 140 8.63 -10.30 2.01
N HIS A 141 7.76 -9.29 2.19
CA HIS A 141 6.61 -9.38 3.10
C HIS A 141 5.37 -8.77 2.45
N ILE A 142 4.24 -9.41 2.67
CA ILE A 142 2.93 -8.90 2.28
C ILE A 142 2.15 -8.61 3.56
N ILE A 143 1.66 -7.39 3.69
CA ILE A 143 0.93 -6.91 4.86
C ILE A 143 -0.46 -6.45 4.40
N ASN A 144 -1.51 -7.13 4.86
CA ASN A 144 -2.89 -6.76 4.57
C ASN A 144 -3.50 -6.08 5.80
N THR A 145 -3.89 -4.82 5.66
CA THR A 145 -4.62 -4.10 6.72
C THR A 145 -6.02 -4.67 6.86
N SER A 146 -6.36 -5.13 8.04
CA SER A 146 -7.68 -5.67 8.39
C SER A 146 -8.37 -4.80 9.43
N SER A 147 -9.60 -5.12 9.76
CA SER A 147 -10.39 -4.38 10.75
C SER A 147 -10.95 -5.29 11.83
N MET A 148 -11.02 -4.78 13.04
CA MET A 148 -11.77 -5.39 14.15
C MET A 148 -13.25 -5.60 13.81
N ALA A 149 -13.81 -4.78 12.92
CA ALA A 149 -15.19 -4.92 12.45
C ALA A 149 -15.48 -6.25 11.71
N GLY A 150 -14.43 -6.96 11.25
CA GLY A 150 -14.55 -8.31 10.70
C GLY A 150 -14.65 -9.41 11.77
N ILE A 151 -14.39 -9.09 13.03
CA ILE A 151 -14.34 -10.04 14.15
C ILE A 151 -15.38 -9.71 15.22
N ILE A 152 -15.58 -8.44 15.51
CA ILE A 152 -16.50 -7.95 16.55
C ILE A 152 -17.73 -7.36 15.86
N VAL A 153 -18.88 -7.92 16.18
CA VAL A 153 -20.18 -7.37 15.77
C VAL A 153 -20.62 -6.37 16.84
N GLY A 154 -20.70 -5.13 16.46
CA GLY A 154 -21.24 -4.06 17.30
C GLY A 154 -22.73 -3.85 17.08
#